data_a4deb912b594b9144baade3e36971b5b
#
_entry.id   a4deb912b594b9144baade3e36971b5b
#
_cell.length_a   1.000
_cell.length_b   1.000
_cell.length_c   1.000
_cell.angle_alpha   90.00
_cell.angle_beta   90.00
_cell.angle_gamma   90.00
#
_symmetry.space_group_name_H-M   'P 1'
#
loop_
_entity.id
_entity.type
_entity.pdbx_description
1 polymer ?
#
loop_
_entity_poly.entity_id
_entity_poly.type
_entity_poly.pdbx_seq_one_letter_code
_entity_poly.pdbx_strand_id
1 'polypeptide(L)'
;MQLPDALWLQDPALRRVVNALKVDGQPPRIVGGAVRDALLGIAVADVDIATPLVPADVIKRLEAARIKAVPTGIDHGTITAVADGRTFEITTLRRDVSTDGRRATVEFATDWQEDAARRDFTFNALYADPESREIFDYFNGLSDLKAHHVRFIGDAEQRIAEDHLRILRLFRFHARFGQGAIDADALAAAATHASKLMALSRERIADELRKLLSVANPAPAVQVILDNGIFASFLPEIVDDAGSRLAQLIERETASASKPS
;
A
#
# COMPACT_ATOMS: atom_id res chain seq x y z
N MET A 1 -9.70 -8.24 -17.42
CA MET A 1 -8.60 -9.10 -16.93
C MET A 1 -9.07 -9.75 -15.63
N GLN A 2 -8.62 -10.97 -15.31
CA GLN A 2 -9.00 -11.66 -14.07
C GLN A 2 -7.76 -11.89 -13.19
N LEU A 3 -7.95 -11.89 -11.87
CA LEU A 3 -6.94 -12.35 -10.93
C LEU A 3 -6.58 -13.82 -11.21
N PRO A 4 -5.29 -14.20 -11.08
CA PRO A 4 -4.90 -15.61 -11.08
C PRO A 4 -5.71 -16.40 -10.04
N ASP A 5 -5.93 -17.67 -10.32
CA ASP A 5 -6.51 -18.56 -9.32
C ASP A 5 -5.52 -18.77 -8.18
N ALA A 6 -5.97 -18.54 -6.95
CA ALA A 6 -5.12 -18.58 -5.77
C ALA A 6 -5.87 -19.16 -4.57
N LEU A 7 -5.16 -19.96 -3.77
CA LEU A 7 -5.75 -20.66 -2.62
C LEU A 7 -6.39 -19.71 -1.60
N TRP A 8 -5.80 -18.52 -1.41
CA TRP A 8 -6.35 -17.54 -0.48
C TRP A 8 -7.72 -16.97 -0.86
N LEU A 9 -8.08 -16.95 -2.17
CA LEU A 9 -9.43 -16.61 -2.64
C LEU A 9 -10.47 -17.68 -2.26
N GLN A 10 -10.00 -18.90 -1.99
CA GLN A 10 -10.86 -20.02 -1.62
C GLN A 10 -11.02 -20.16 -0.09
N ASP A 11 -10.35 -19.30 0.68
CA ASP A 11 -10.40 -19.30 2.14
C ASP A 11 -11.84 -19.17 2.65
N PRO A 12 -12.34 -20.14 3.43
CA PRO A 12 -13.69 -20.11 3.98
C PRO A 12 -13.95 -18.86 4.84
N ALA A 13 -12.95 -18.38 5.61
CA ALA A 13 -13.09 -17.19 6.43
C ALA A 13 -13.27 -15.93 5.57
N LEU A 14 -12.48 -15.77 4.50
CA LEU A 14 -12.64 -14.67 3.54
C LEU A 14 -14.03 -14.71 2.90
N ARG A 15 -14.47 -15.88 2.43
CA ARG A 15 -15.79 -16.05 1.79
C ARG A 15 -16.94 -15.70 2.73
N ARG A 16 -16.84 -16.07 4.02
CA ARG A 16 -17.84 -15.69 5.03
C ARG A 16 -17.92 -14.17 5.19
N VAL A 17 -16.78 -13.48 5.29
CA VAL A 17 -16.72 -12.02 5.40
C VAL A 17 -17.30 -11.37 4.14
N VAL A 18 -16.87 -11.77 2.96
CA VAL A 18 -17.37 -11.27 1.68
C VAL A 18 -18.87 -11.43 1.57
N ASN A 19 -19.41 -12.62 1.89
CA ASN A 19 -20.84 -12.91 1.84
C ASN A 19 -21.66 -12.04 2.81
N ALA A 20 -21.11 -11.76 4.00
CA ALA A 20 -21.77 -10.89 4.97
C ALA A 20 -21.89 -9.44 4.46
N LEU A 21 -20.93 -8.99 3.66
CA LEU A 21 -20.86 -7.61 3.15
C LEU A 21 -21.56 -7.41 1.81
N LYS A 22 -22.04 -8.47 1.16
CA LYS A 22 -22.71 -8.34 -0.13
C LYS A 22 -23.95 -7.46 -0.05
N VAL A 23 -24.05 -6.54 -0.99
CA VAL A 23 -25.25 -5.74 -1.28
C VAL A 23 -25.55 -5.89 -2.76
N ASP A 24 -26.81 -5.97 -3.11
CA ASP A 24 -27.25 -6.09 -4.51
C ASP A 24 -26.70 -4.91 -5.34
N GLY A 25 -26.02 -5.27 -6.44
CA GLY A 25 -25.42 -4.28 -7.36
C GLY A 25 -24.10 -3.64 -6.89
N GLN A 26 -23.68 -3.85 -5.65
CA GLN A 26 -22.44 -3.27 -5.10
C GLN A 26 -21.69 -4.27 -4.22
N PRO A 27 -21.09 -5.34 -4.77
CA PRO A 27 -20.33 -6.31 -3.98
C PRO A 27 -19.07 -5.68 -3.39
N PRO A 28 -18.59 -6.18 -2.23
CA PRO A 28 -17.28 -5.78 -1.69
C PRO A 28 -16.18 -6.24 -2.64
N ARG A 29 -15.05 -5.52 -2.69
CA ARG A 29 -13.91 -5.86 -3.53
C ARG A 29 -12.64 -5.99 -2.69
N ILE A 30 -11.78 -6.90 -3.08
CA ILE A 30 -10.40 -6.96 -2.57
C ILE A 30 -9.63 -5.81 -3.19
N VAL A 31 -8.69 -5.21 -2.47
CA VAL A 31 -8.03 -3.99 -2.92
C VAL A 31 -6.54 -3.94 -2.60
N GLY A 32 -5.78 -3.22 -3.40
CA GLY A 32 -4.42 -2.79 -3.08
C GLY A 32 -3.39 -3.92 -3.09
N GLY A 33 -2.71 -4.10 -1.95
CA GLY A 33 -1.59 -5.02 -1.82
C GLY A 33 -1.89 -6.45 -2.25
N ALA A 34 -3.04 -6.99 -1.85
CA ALA A 34 -3.45 -8.35 -2.19
C ALA A 34 -3.62 -8.55 -3.71
N VAL A 35 -4.24 -7.58 -4.40
CA VAL A 35 -4.43 -7.64 -5.85
C VAL A 35 -3.10 -7.55 -6.58
N ARG A 36 -2.26 -6.57 -6.21
CA ARG A 36 -0.92 -6.39 -6.77
C ARG A 36 -0.04 -7.62 -6.58
N ASP A 37 0.07 -8.12 -5.35
CA ASP A 37 0.96 -9.24 -5.02
C ASP A 37 0.49 -10.53 -5.73
N ALA A 38 -0.82 -10.78 -5.82
CA ALA A 38 -1.37 -11.88 -6.59
C ALA A 38 -1.01 -11.82 -8.09
N LEU A 39 -1.08 -10.62 -8.69
CA LEU A 39 -0.71 -10.41 -10.10
C LEU A 39 0.80 -10.63 -10.37
N LEU A 40 1.64 -10.37 -9.35
CA LEU A 40 3.09 -10.61 -9.42
C LEU A 40 3.49 -12.04 -9.02
N GLY A 41 2.54 -12.90 -8.65
CA GLY A 41 2.84 -14.24 -8.14
C GLY A 41 3.52 -14.25 -6.77
N ILE A 42 3.41 -13.16 -6.02
CA ILE A 42 3.93 -13.02 -4.66
C ILE A 42 2.87 -13.55 -3.68
N ALA A 43 3.31 -14.23 -2.63
CA ALA A 43 2.41 -14.71 -1.59
C ALA A 43 1.64 -13.55 -0.94
N VAL A 44 0.31 -13.65 -0.94
CA VAL A 44 -0.58 -12.66 -0.31
C VAL A 44 -0.66 -12.97 1.19
N ALA A 45 -0.19 -12.04 2.03
CA ALA A 45 -0.23 -12.15 3.48
C ALA A 45 -1.53 -11.60 4.07
N ASP A 46 -1.86 -10.37 3.70
CA ASP A 46 -3.01 -9.64 4.21
C ASP A 46 -4.00 -9.35 3.08
N VAL A 47 -5.29 -9.45 3.38
CA VAL A 47 -6.36 -9.20 2.41
C VAL A 47 -7.21 -8.05 2.91
N ASP A 48 -7.08 -6.90 2.23
CA ASP A 48 -7.89 -5.73 2.47
C ASP A 48 -9.13 -5.76 1.59
N ILE A 49 -10.27 -5.40 2.19
CA ILE A 49 -11.58 -5.38 1.54
C ILE A 49 -12.09 -3.93 1.51
N ALA A 50 -12.51 -3.46 0.36
CA ALA A 50 -13.21 -2.19 0.20
C ALA A 50 -14.71 -2.43 -0.01
N THR A 51 -15.55 -1.57 0.56
CA THR A 51 -17.02 -1.67 0.45
C THR A 51 -17.67 -0.30 0.43
N PRO A 52 -18.79 -0.10 -0.30
CA PRO A 52 -19.57 1.13 -0.21
C PRO A 52 -20.40 1.24 1.09
N LEU A 53 -20.47 0.15 1.90
CA LEU A 53 -21.15 0.17 3.18
C LEU A 53 -20.45 1.10 4.17
N VAL A 54 -21.21 1.93 4.90
CA VAL A 54 -20.67 2.72 6.00
C VAL A 54 -20.31 1.83 7.20
N PRO A 55 -19.39 2.25 8.08
CA PRO A 55 -18.88 1.41 9.19
C PRO A 55 -19.98 0.79 10.07
N ALA A 56 -21.04 1.53 10.36
CA ALA A 56 -22.15 1.03 11.15
C ALA A 56 -22.86 -0.16 10.49
N ASP A 57 -23.06 -0.11 9.17
CA ASP A 57 -23.68 -1.21 8.41
C ASP A 57 -22.73 -2.38 8.27
N VAL A 58 -21.41 -2.15 8.12
CA VAL A 58 -20.38 -3.19 8.14
C VAL A 58 -20.44 -3.97 9.44
N ILE A 59 -20.42 -3.27 10.60
CA ILE A 59 -20.50 -3.90 11.93
C ILE A 59 -21.77 -4.73 12.05
N LYS A 60 -22.95 -4.13 11.75
CA LYS A 60 -24.25 -4.80 11.84
C LYS A 60 -24.30 -6.09 11.01
N ARG A 61 -23.77 -6.07 9.79
CA ARG A 61 -23.78 -7.24 8.90
C ARG A 61 -22.81 -8.33 9.36
N LEU A 62 -21.62 -7.96 9.82
CA LEU A 62 -20.66 -8.91 10.38
C LEU A 62 -21.24 -9.61 11.61
N GLU A 63 -21.84 -8.86 12.54
CA GLU A 63 -22.46 -9.40 13.75
C GLU A 63 -23.63 -10.34 13.42
N ALA A 64 -24.48 -9.97 12.46
CA ALA A 64 -25.55 -10.84 11.97
C ALA A 64 -25.03 -12.16 11.39
N ALA A 65 -23.85 -12.15 10.76
CA ALA A 65 -23.15 -13.34 10.26
C ALA A 65 -22.33 -14.05 11.35
N ARG A 66 -22.38 -13.62 12.61
CA ARG A 66 -21.59 -14.13 13.74
C ARG A 66 -20.08 -14.01 13.50
N ILE A 67 -19.67 -12.91 12.89
CA ILE A 67 -18.26 -12.52 12.69
C ILE A 67 -17.97 -11.36 13.63
N LYS A 68 -16.89 -11.47 14.40
CA LYS A 68 -16.48 -10.40 15.33
C LYS A 68 -15.99 -9.19 14.54
N ALA A 69 -16.61 -8.02 14.79
CA ALA A 69 -16.19 -6.74 14.23
C ALA A 69 -15.43 -5.92 15.30
N VAL A 70 -14.26 -5.42 14.93
CA VAL A 70 -13.43 -4.56 15.80
C VAL A 70 -13.23 -3.21 15.11
N PRO A 71 -13.66 -2.10 15.71
CA PRO A 71 -13.53 -0.77 15.12
C PRO A 71 -12.10 -0.21 15.29
N THR A 72 -11.16 -0.71 14.50
CA THR A 72 -9.73 -0.37 14.60
C THR A 72 -9.40 1.02 14.06
N GLY A 73 -10.29 1.60 13.23
CA GLY A 73 -10.11 2.93 12.63
C GLY A 73 -11.43 3.50 12.14
N ILE A 74 -12.45 3.53 12.99
CA ILE A 74 -13.83 3.90 12.63
C ILE A 74 -13.93 5.31 12.04
N ASP A 75 -13.14 6.26 12.56
CA ASP A 75 -13.10 7.65 12.07
C ASP A 75 -12.55 7.74 10.63
N HIS A 76 -11.83 6.71 10.20
CA HIS A 76 -11.30 6.55 8.85
C HIS A 76 -12.06 5.51 8.03
N GLY A 77 -13.17 5.01 8.53
CA GLY A 77 -13.99 4.03 7.84
C GLY A 77 -13.47 2.58 7.90
N THR A 78 -12.54 2.26 8.82
CA THR A 78 -11.91 0.94 8.87
C THR A 78 -12.43 0.11 10.03
N ILE A 79 -12.87 -1.11 9.71
CA ILE A 79 -13.34 -2.15 10.63
C ILE A 79 -12.52 -3.41 10.38
N THR A 80 -12.01 -4.04 11.43
CA THR A 80 -11.36 -5.34 11.32
C THR A 80 -12.36 -6.46 11.62
N ALA A 81 -12.62 -7.31 10.64
CA ALA A 81 -13.36 -8.56 10.83
C ALA A 81 -12.44 -9.66 11.34
N VAL A 82 -12.87 -10.41 12.36
CA VAL A 82 -12.15 -11.58 12.85
C VAL A 82 -13.02 -12.82 12.59
N ALA A 83 -12.60 -13.64 11.64
CA ALA A 83 -13.29 -14.86 11.22
C ALA A 83 -12.33 -16.06 11.25
N ASP A 84 -12.70 -17.12 11.95
CA ASP A 84 -11.94 -18.37 12.02
C ASP A 84 -10.44 -18.19 12.35
N GLY A 85 -10.14 -17.26 13.28
CA GLY A 85 -8.78 -16.94 13.72
C GLY A 85 -7.98 -16.04 12.75
N ARG A 86 -8.59 -15.60 11.64
CA ARG A 86 -7.99 -14.67 10.68
C ARG A 86 -8.61 -13.29 10.79
N THR A 87 -7.83 -12.28 10.41
CA THR A 87 -8.25 -10.88 10.40
C THR A 87 -8.34 -10.36 8.97
N PHE A 88 -9.36 -9.56 8.69
CA PHE A 88 -9.57 -8.89 7.41
C PHE A 88 -9.87 -7.43 7.69
N GLU A 89 -9.11 -6.53 7.08
CA GLU A 89 -9.36 -5.10 7.16
C GLU A 89 -10.43 -4.71 6.13
N ILE A 90 -11.52 -4.12 6.61
CA ILE A 90 -12.63 -3.68 5.77
C ILE A 90 -12.68 -2.16 5.82
N THR A 91 -12.50 -1.51 4.68
CA THR A 91 -12.52 -0.05 4.57
C THR A 91 -13.72 0.39 3.73
N THR A 92 -14.53 1.29 4.30
CA THR A 92 -15.57 2.00 3.56
C THR A 92 -14.94 2.85 2.47
N LEU A 93 -15.53 2.87 1.27
CA LEU A 93 -15.13 3.80 0.21
C LEU A 93 -15.18 5.23 0.72
N ARG A 94 -14.17 6.01 0.42
CA ARG A 94 -14.07 7.38 0.90
C ARG A 94 -13.33 8.29 -0.08
N ARG A 95 -13.56 9.58 0.04
CA ARG A 95 -12.77 10.64 -0.59
C ARG A 95 -12.13 11.52 0.47
N ASP A 96 -10.98 12.05 0.18
CA ASP A 96 -10.30 13.00 1.05
C ASP A 96 -10.84 14.41 0.73
N VAL A 97 -11.46 15.08 1.71
CA VAL A 97 -12.04 16.42 1.54
C VAL A 97 -11.00 17.50 1.81
N SER A 98 -10.13 17.27 2.78
CA SER A 98 -9.00 18.15 3.10
C SER A 98 -7.86 17.33 3.69
N THR A 99 -6.62 17.75 3.42
CA THR A 99 -5.41 17.11 3.95
C THR A 99 -4.47 18.17 4.51
N ASP A 100 -3.74 17.83 5.57
CA ASP A 100 -2.75 18.72 6.21
C ASP A 100 -1.31 18.18 6.11
N GLY A 101 -1.05 17.25 5.18
CA GLY A 101 0.23 16.56 5.00
C GLY A 101 0.43 15.38 5.94
N ARG A 102 -0.50 15.15 6.89
CA ARG A 102 -0.45 14.05 7.85
C ARG A 102 -1.82 13.38 8.07
N ARG A 103 -2.89 14.14 8.07
CA ARG A 103 -4.26 13.67 8.31
C ARG A 103 -5.16 14.14 7.20
N ALA A 104 -6.08 13.28 6.79
CA ALA A 104 -7.16 13.62 5.89
C ALA A 104 -8.47 13.69 6.66
N THR A 105 -9.27 14.73 6.42
CA THR A 105 -10.69 14.70 6.74
C THR A 105 -11.37 13.92 5.64
N VAL A 106 -12.02 12.84 6.00
CA VAL A 106 -12.61 11.91 5.04
C VAL A 106 -14.12 12.06 4.98
N GLU A 107 -14.68 11.89 3.80
CA GLU A 107 -16.11 11.72 3.57
C GLU A 107 -16.35 10.36 2.93
N PHE A 108 -17.36 9.63 3.41
CA PHE A 108 -17.66 8.33 2.81
C PHE A 108 -18.23 8.52 1.41
N ALA A 109 -17.74 7.73 0.48
CA ALA A 109 -18.10 7.76 -0.93
C ALA A 109 -18.80 6.45 -1.32
N THR A 110 -19.47 6.48 -2.45
CA THR A 110 -20.02 5.27 -3.08
C THR A 110 -19.36 4.96 -4.42
N ASP A 111 -18.54 5.88 -4.89
CA ASP A 111 -17.82 5.74 -6.16
C ASP A 111 -16.45 5.11 -5.94
N TRP A 112 -16.19 4.02 -6.64
CA TRP A 112 -14.95 3.28 -6.60
C TRP A 112 -13.77 4.06 -7.18
N GLN A 113 -14.01 4.90 -8.18
CA GLN A 113 -12.96 5.72 -8.78
C GLN A 113 -12.51 6.84 -7.85
N GLU A 114 -13.44 7.42 -7.05
CA GLU A 114 -13.08 8.40 -6.02
C GLU A 114 -12.20 7.77 -4.93
N ASP A 115 -12.54 6.56 -4.46
CA ASP A 115 -11.69 5.85 -3.49
C ASP A 115 -10.32 5.47 -4.08
N ALA A 116 -10.28 5.08 -5.34
CA ALA A 116 -9.02 4.79 -6.04
C ALA A 116 -8.15 6.05 -6.17
N ALA A 117 -8.74 7.20 -6.50
CA ALA A 117 -8.04 8.46 -6.74
C ALA A 117 -7.27 9.00 -5.52
N ARG A 118 -7.71 8.69 -4.29
CA ARG A 118 -7.00 9.13 -3.07
C ARG A 118 -5.80 8.26 -2.69
N ARG A 119 -5.63 7.08 -3.32
CA ARG A 119 -4.53 6.17 -3.03
C ARG A 119 -3.20 6.74 -3.54
N ASP A 120 -2.10 6.16 -3.09
CA ASP A 120 -0.76 6.62 -3.44
C ASP A 120 -0.38 6.28 -4.90
N PHE A 121 -0.19 4.99 -5.19
CA PHE A 121 0.34 4.51 -6.46
C PHE A 121 -0.73 3.78 -7.28
N THR A 122 -0.62 3.88 -8.61
CA THR A 122 -1.57 3.30 -9.55
C THR A 122 -1.80 1.81 -9.31
N PHE A 123 -0.74 1.03 -9.10
CA PHE A 123 -0.84 -0.41 -8.84
C PHE A 123 -1.38 -0.77 -7.44
N ASN A 124 -1.44 0.18 -6.50
CA ASN A 124 -2.09 0.01 -5.21
C ASN A 124 -3.58 0.41 -5.23
N ALA A 125 -4.08 0.90 -6.37
CA ALA A 125 -5.47 1.26 -6.61
C ALA A 125 -6.19 0.25 -7.52
N LEU A 126 -5.69 -0.96 -7.57
CA LEU A 126 -6.34 -2.08 -8.24
C LEU A 126 -7.35 -2.73 -7.28
N TYR A 127 -8.53 -3.02 -7.81
CA TYR A 127 -9.57 -3.76 -7.09
C TYR A 127 -9.87 -5.06 -7.81
N ALA A 128 -10.37 -6.04 -7.09
CA ALA A 128 -10.83 -7.28 -7.68
C ALA A 128 -12.11 -7.77 -7.01
N ASP A 129 -13.04 -8.24 -7.80
CA ASP A 129 -14.19 -8.99 -7.31
C ASP A 129 -13.72 -10.37 -6.81
N PRO A 130 -14.00 -10.74 -5.56
CA PRO A 130 -13.48 -11.97 -4.98
C PRO A 130 -14.12 -13.25 -5.57
N GLU A 131 -15.25 -13.16 -6.29
CA GLU A 131 -15.95 -14.30 -6.87
C GLU A 131 -15.67 -14.45 -8.36
N SER A 132 -15.92 -13.38 -9.15
CA SER A 132 -15.67 -13.39 -10.59
C SER A 132 -14.19 -13.26 -10.91
N ARG A 133 -13.39 -12.78 -9.96
CA ARG A 133 -11.96 -12.44 -10.10
C ARG A 133 -11.73 -11.29 -11.10
N GLU A 134 -12.76 -10.59 -11.51
CA GLU A 134 -12.64 -9.43 -12.38
C GLU A 134 -11.84 -8.34 -11.69
N ILE A 135 -10.87 -7.75 -12.43
CA ILE A 135 -10.03 -6.66 -11.96
C ILE A 135 -10.58 -5.34 -12.48
N PHE A 136 -10.67 -4.36 -11.57
CA PHE A 136 -11.06 -2.99 -11.85
C PHE A 136 -9.84 -2.10 -11.71
N ASP A 137 -9.46 -1.43 -12.79
CA ASP A 137 -8.30 -0.55 -12.91
C ASP A 137 -8.74 0.82 -13.43
N TYR A 138 -8.73 1.81 -12.57
CA TYR A 138 -9.18 3.17 -12.88
C TYR A 138 -8.04 4.10 -13.32
N PHE A 139 -6.77 3.73 -13.03
CA PHE A 139 -5.61 4.60 -13.21
C PHE A 139 -4.43 3.92 -13.92
N ASN A 140 -4.68 2.92 -14.75
CA ASN A 140 -3.68 2.17 -15.51
C ASN A 140 -2.63 1.43 -14.65
N GLY A 141 -3.01 1.03 -13.43
CA GLY A 141 -2.14 0.33 -12.50
C GLY A 141 -1.64 -1.02 -13.02
N LEU A 142 -2.42 -1.72 -13.85
CA LEU A 142 -2.01 -2.97 -14.52
C LEU A 142 -0.86 -2.74 -15.51
N SER A 143 -0.92 -1.65 -16.28
CA SER A 143 0.13 -1.27 -17.22
C SER A 143 1.42 -0.94 -16.48
N ASP A 144 1.32 -0.13 -15.43
CA ASP A 144 2.46 0.27 -14.61
C ASP A 144 3.09 -0.93 -13.90
N LEU A 145 2.26 -1.82 -13.35
CA LEU A 145 2.73 -3.03 -12.71
C LEU A 145 3.52 -3.94 -13.67
N LYS A 146 3.01 -4.12 -14.90
CA LYS A 146 3.68 -4.88 -15.95
C LYS A 146 4.98 -4.23 -16.41
N ALA A 147 5.02 -2.89 -16.43
CA ALA A 147 6.21 -2.11 -16.79
C ALA A 147 7.19 -1.94 -15.62
N HIS A 148 6.89 -2.48 -14.44
CA HIS A 148 7.65 -2.23 -13.22
C HIS A 148 7.82 -0.73 -12.90
N HIS A 149 6.83 0.06 -13.23
CA HIS A 149 6.84 1.52 -13.06
C HIS A 149 6.08 1.91 -11.79
N VAL A 150 6.76 2.61 -10.88
CA VAL A 150 6.17 3.12 -9.65
C VAL A 150 5.72 4.55 -9.88
N ARG A 151 4.41 4.75 -10.11
CA ARG A 151 3.84 6.04 -10.46
C ARG A 151 2.74 6.43 -9.48
N PHE A 152 2.75 7.68 -9.04
CA PHE A 152 1.66 8.27 -8.27
C PHE A 152 0.38 8.36 -9.10
N ILE A 153 -0.76 8.33 -8.42
CA ILE A 153 -2.05 8.65 -9.04
C ILE A 153 -2.18 10.16 -9.14
N GLY A 154 -2.26 10.68 -10.37
CA GLY A 154 -2.31 12.13 -10.61
C GLY A 154 -0.96 12.80 -10.41
N ASP A 155 -0.97 14.01 -9.87
CA ASP A 155 0.20 14.85 -9.68
C ASP A 155 1.03 14.44 -8.46
N ALA A 156 2.33 14.21 -8.65
CA ALA A 156 3.23 13.73 -7.59
C ALA A 156 3.41 14.74 -6.45
N GLU A 157 3.50 16.03 -6.78
CA GLU A 157 3.64 17.12 -5.82
C GLU A 157 2.42 17.16 -4.89
N GLN A 158 1.22 17.10 -5.46
CA GLN A 158 -0.02 17.06 -4.72
C GLN A 158 -0.10 15.80 -3.83
N ARG A 159 0.24 14.63 -4.37
CA ARG A 159 0.20 13.36 -3.60
C ARG A 159 1.12 13.38 -2.40
N ILE A 160 2.33 13.92 -2.56
CA ILE A 160 3.29 14.05 -1.46
C ILE A 160 2.84 15.10 -0.44
N ALA A 161 2.24 16.21 -0.90
CA ALA A 161 1.71 17.23 0.01
C ALA A 161 0.57 16.74 0.90
N GLU A 162 -0.26 15.80 0.42
CA GLU A 162 -1.35 15.18 1.21
C GLU A 162 -0.86 14.27 2.34
N ASP A 163 0.20 13.49 2.11
CA ASP A 163 0.89 12.68 3.13
C ASP A 163 2.37 12.57 2.79
N HIS A 164 3.19 13.28 3.52
CA HIS A 164 4.64 13.31 3.30
C HIS A 164 5.33 11.94 3.46
N LEU A 165 4.69 10.95 4.12
CA LEU A 165 5.22 9.60 4.20
C LEU A 165 5.31 8.94 2.82
N ARG A 166 4.54 9.42 1.84
CA ARG A 166 4.59 8.94 0.45
C ARG A 166 5.96 9.11 -0.19
N ILE A 167 6.80 10.03 0.31
CA ILE A 167 8.21 10.15 -0.06
C ILE A 167 8.94 8.82 0.20
N LEU A 168 8.92 8.33 1.44
CA LEU A 168 9.61 7.08 1.78
C LEU A 168 8.95 5.87 1.11
N ARG A 169 7.62 5.90 0.95
CA ARG A 169 6.88 4.87 0.25
C ARG A 169 7.29 4.75 -1.22
N LEU A 170 7.57 5.88 -1.91
CA LEU A 170 8.08 5.88 -3.29
C LEU A 170 9.35 5.02 -3.39
N PHE A 171 10.34 5.28 -2.56
CA PHE A 171 11.60 4.53 -2.58
C PHE A 171 11.43 3.07 -2.18
N ARG A 172 10.59 2.79 -1.18
CA ARG A 172 10.29 1.42 -0.79
C ARG A 172 9.62 0.62 -1.89
N PHE A 173 8.61 1.19 -2.53
CA PHE A 173 7.91 0.51 -3.62
C PHE A 173 8.79 0.38 -4.86
N HIS A 174 9.62 1.39 -5.15
CA HIS A 174 10.59 1.29 -6.24
C HIS A 174 11.63 0.20 -5.97
N ALA A 175 12.19 0.13 -4.76
CA ALA A 175 13.12 -0.93 -4.37
C ALA A 175 12.52 -2.34 -4.48
N ARG A 176 11.20 -2.47 -4.23
CA ARG A 176 10.52 -3.78 -4.23
C ARG A 176 9.98 -4.20 -5.59
N PHE A 177 9.48 -3.28 -6.39
CA PHE A 177 8.72 -3.56 -7.61
C PHE A 177 9.23 -2.81 -8.84
N GLY A 178 9.97 -1.72 -8.65
CA GLY A 178 10.44 -0.85 -9.72
C GLY A 178 11.61 -1.43 -10.50
N GLN A 179 11.73 -1.00 -11.75
CA GLN A 179 12.89 -1.25 -12.61
C GLN A 179 13.29 0.04 -13.32
N GLY A 180 14.59 0.20 -13.58
CA GLY A 180 15.12 1.43 -14.19
C GLY A 180 15.14 2.63 -13.26
N ALA A 181 15.01 3.83 -13.81
CA ALA A 181 14.99 5.07 -13.04
C ALA A 181 13.63 5.30 -12.36
N ILE A 182 13.66 5.97 -11.21
CA ILE A 182 12.44 6.51 -10.59
C ILE A 182 11.86 7.58 -11.52
N ASP A 183 10.53 7.71 -11.53
CA ASP A 183 9.83 8.77 -12.23
C ASP A 183 10.41 10.13 -11.84
N ALA A 184 10.77 10.95 -12.84
CA ALA A 184 11.53 12.19 -12.62
C ALA A 184 10.72 13.23 -11.81
N ASP A 185 9.41 13.33 -12.09
CA ASP A 185 8.53 14.28 -11.40
C ASP A 185 8.31 13.82 -9.95
N ALA A 186 8.13 12.51 -9.73
CA ALA A 186 8.02 11.93 -8.40
C ALA A 186 9.30 12.13 -7.56
N LEU A 187 10.48 11.99 -8.18
CA LEU A 187 11.76 12.19 -7.50
C LEU A 187 11.98 13.67 -7.15
N ALA A 188 11.68 14.57 -8.08
CA ALA A 188 11.79 16.01 -7.86
C ALA A 188 10.86 16.48 -6.72
N ALA A 189 9.61 16.03 -6.74
CA ALA A 189 8.65 16.31 -5.67
C ALA A 189 9.11 15.75 -4.32
N ALA A 190 9.65 14.52 -4.29
CA ALA A 190 10.19 13.91 -3.08
C ALA A 190 11.35 14.71 -2.49
N ALA A 191 12.28 15.19 -3.32
CA ALA A 191 13.40 16.03 -2.89
C ALA A 191 12.94 17.39 -2.35
N THR A 192 11.99 18.04 -3.05
CA THR A 192 11.40 19.34 -2.65
C THR A 192 10.75 19.26 -1.27
N HIS A 193 10.04 18.18 -0.98
CA HIS A 193 9.28 18.00 0.26
C HIS A 193 10.02 17.22 1.35
N ALA A 194 11.28 16.83 1.15
CA ALA A 194 12.02 15.97 2.09
C ALA A 194 12.03 16.52 3.54
N SER A 195 12.16 17.84 3.73
CA SER A 195 12.15 18.48 5.04
C SER A 195 10.81 18.31 5.80
N LYS A 196 9.71 18.07 5.09
CA LYS A 196 8.40 17.87 5.68
C LYS A 196 8.25 16.52 6.37
N LEU A 197 9.14 15.56 6.12
CA LEU A 197 9.22 14.30 6.86
C LEU A 197 9.35 14.53 8.38
N MET A 198 10.00 15.62 8.80
CA MET A 198 10.13 15.98 10.21
C MET A 198 8.79 16.26 10.93
N ALA A 199 7.72 16.53 10.19
CA ALA A 199 6.37 16.71 10.76
C ALA A 199 5.66 15.38 11.08
N LEU A 200 6.20 14.27 10.61
CA LEU A 200 5.63 12.94 10.84
C LEU A 200 6.13 12.33 12.17
N SER A 201 5.40 11.36 12.69
CA SER A 201 5.86 10.61 13.85
C SER A 201 7.06 9.73 13.47
N ARG A 202 7.99 9.61 14.41
CA ARG A 202 9.21 8.79 14.23
C ARG A 202 8.88 7.31 13.98
N GLU A 203 7.79 6.82 14.55
CA GLU A 203 7.30 5.45 14.38
C GLU A 203 6.91 5.20 12.92
N ARG A 204 6.16 6.13 12.28
CA ARG A 204 5.77 6.00 10.87
C ARG A 204 7.00 5.97 9.96
N ILE A 205 7.96 6.88 10.19
CA ILE A 205 9.23 6.93 9.44
C ILE A 205 10.01 5.63 9.63
N ALA A 206 10.20 5.20 10.89
CA ALA A 206 10.96 3.99 11.21
C ALA A 206 10.32 2.72 10.58
N ASP A 207 8.99 2.66 10.52
CA ASP A 207 8.26 1.57 9.89
C ASP A 207 8.51 1.51 8.38
N GLU A 208 8.44 2.63 7.69
CA GLU A 208 8.73 2.66 6.25
C GLU A 208 10.19 2.35 5.94
N LEU A 209 11.13 2.85 6.76
CA LEU A 209 12.55 2.52 6.61
C LEU A 209 12.83 1.03 6.87
N ARG A 210 12.23 0.43 7.91
CA ARG A 210 12.36 -1.01 8.14
C ARG A 210 11.83 -1.83 6.96
N LYS A 211 10.68 -1.45 6.40
CA LYS A 211 10.11 -2.09 5.21
C LYS A 211 11.00 -1.90 3.97
N LEU A 212 11.60 -0.72 3.79
CA LEU A 212 12.57 -0.48 2.72
C LEU A 212 13.80 -1.38 2.87
N LEU A 213 14.39 -1.43 4.06
CA LEU A 213 15.58 -2.22 4.33
C LEU A 213 15.32 -3.74 4.34
N SER A 214 14.06 -4.17 4.40
CA SER A 214 13.66 -5.58 4.34
C SER A 214 13.50 -6.12 2.91
N VAL A 215 13.66 -5.30 1.86
CA VAL A 215 13.66 -5.80 0.49
C VAL A 215 14.98 -6.51 0.18
N ALA A 216 14.97 -7.39 -0.81
CA ALA A 216 16.15 -8.21 -1.15
C ALA A 216 17.41 -7.37 -1.46
N ASN A 217 17.26 -6.26 -2.15
CA ASN A 217 18.35 -5.32 -2.42
C ASN A 217 17.86 -3.85 -2.30
N PRO A 218 17.95 -3.24 -1.12
CA PRO A 218 17.56 -1.84 -0.92
C PRO A 218 18.66 -0.84 -1.34
N ALA A 219 19.89 -1.27 -1.56
CA ALA A 219 21.03 -0.37 -1.75
C ALA A 219 20.87 0.64 -2.89
N PRO A 220 20.36 0.29 -4.09
CA PRO A 220 20.14 1.28 -5.15
C PRO A 220 19.16 2.38 -4.75
N ALA A 221 18.05 2.02 -4.08
CA ALA A 221 17.07 3.01 -3.63
C ALA A 221 17.63 3.91 -2.51
N VAL A 222 18.40 3.34 -1.58
CA VAL A 222 19.10 4.11 -0.54
C VAL A 222 20.10 5.07 -1.16
N GLN A 223 20.83 4.68 -2.19
CA GLN A 223 21.75 5.57 -2.90
C GLN A 223 20.99 6.75 -3.54
N VAL A 224 19.86 6.50 -4.21
CA VAL A 224 19.06 7.59 -4.79
C VAL A 224 18.54 8.54 -3.70
N ILE A 225 18.14 8.05 -2.53
CA ILE A 225 17.74 8.88 -1.38
C ILE A 225 18.89 9.79 -0.94
N LEU A 226 20.13 9.25 -0.85
CA LEU A 226 21.33 10.00 -0.48
C LEU A 226 21.67 11.06 -1.53
N ASP A 227 21.74 10.69 -2.79
CA ASP A 227 22.11 11.56 -3.92
C ASP A 227 21.16 12.77 -4.06
N ASN A 228 19.91 12.62 -3.60
CA ASN A 228 18.91 13.69 -3.59
C ASN A 228 18.73 14.38 -2.23
N GLY A 229 19.61 14.12 -1.27
CA GLY A 229 19.63 14.82 0.04
C GLY A 229 18.41 14.56 0.92
N ILE A 230 17.62 13.52 0.64
CA ILE A 230 16.34 13.27 1.34
C ILE A 230 16.58 12.89 2.80
N PHE A 231 17.63 12.11 3.11
CA PHE A 231 17.98 11.77 4.49
C PHE A 231 18.47 12.98 5.31
N ALA A 232 19.08 13.97 4.69
CA ALA A 232 19.72 15.08 5.37
C ALA A 232 18.78 15.82 6.36
N SER A 233 17.47 15.82 6.08
CA SER A 233 16.47 16.51 6.90
C SER A 233 16.12 15.79 8.20
N PHE A 234 16.21 14.44 8.26
CA PHE A 234 15.66 13.65 9.39
C PHE A 234 16.60 12.55 9.90
N LEU A 235 17.64 12.21 9.15
CA LEU A 235 18.71 11.26 9.51
C LEU A 235 20.07 11.79 9.03
N PRO A 236 20.52 12.97 9.52
CA PRO A 236 21.76 13.59 9.08
C PRO A 236 23.01 12.76 9.41
N GLU A 237 22.89 11.77 10.29
CA GLU A 237 23.97 10.84 10.63
C GLU A 237 24.29 9.84 9.51
N ILE A 238 23.38 9.66 8.55
CA ILE A 238 23.62 8.79 7.39
C ILE A 238 24.48 9.56 6.39
N VAL A 239 25.72 9.08 6.23
CA VAL A 239 26.72 9.70 5.37
C VAL A 239 26.69 9.14 3.95
N ASP A 240 27.34 9.84 3.02
CA ASP A 240 27.28 9.57 1.56
C ASP A 240 27.72 8.14 1.16
N ASP A 241 28.58 7.48 1.96
CA ASP A 241 29.04 6.11 1.69
C ASP A 241 28.07 5.02 2.18
N ALA A 242 26.96 5.38 2.83
CA ALA A 242 26.03 4.42 3.43
C ALA A 242 25.41 3.47 2.39
N GLY A 243 25.10 3.96 1.18
CA GLY A 243 24.62 3.11 0.08
C GLY A 243 25.63 2.04 -0.33
N SER A 244 26.89 2.43 -0.48
CA SER A 244 27.99 1.50 -0.82
C SER A 244 28.25 0.49 0.30
N ARG A 245 28.22 0.91 1.54
CA ARG A 245 28.37 0.03 2.71
C ARG A 245 27.22 -0.98 2.82
N LEU A 246 26.01 -0.53 2.55
CA LEU A 246 24.82 -1.39 2.53
C LEU A 246 24.94 -2.44 1.42
N ALA A 247 25.38 -2.07 0.22
CA ALA A 247 25.61 -3.01 -0.90
C ALA A 247 26.62 -4.08 -0.52
N GLN A 248 27.76 -3.69 0.07
CA GLN A 248 28.79 -4.64 0.54
C GLN A 248 28.26 -5.58 1.63
N LEU A 249 27.41 -5.09 2.55
CA LEU A 249 26.79 -5.92 3.57
C LEU A 249 25.89 -6.99 2.94
N ILE A 250 25.03 -6.60 1.99
CA ILE A 250 24.11 -7.50 1.28
C ILE A 250 24.91 -8.59 0.53
N GLU A 251 26.00 -8.23 -0.16
CA GLU A 251 26.86 -9.19 -0.84
C GLU A 251 27.46 -10.22 0.12
N ARG A 252 27.94 -9.78 1.29
CA ARG A 252 28.49 -10.67 2.34
C ARG A 252 27.44 -11.62 2.91
N GLU A 253 26.24 -11.10 3.21
CA GLU A 253 25.13 -11.92 3.74
C GLU A 253 24.69 -12.96 2.71
N THR A 254 24.54 -12.57 1.44
CA THR A 254 24.19 -13.48 0.34
C THR A 254 25.24 -14.58 0.16
N ALA A 255 26.52 -14.21 0.17
CA ALA A 255 27.64 -15.17 0.07
C ALA A 255 27.68 -16.13 1.27
N SER A 256 27.31 -15.66 2.46
CA SER A 256 27.27 -16.50 3.67
C SER A 256 26.08 -17.46 3.68
N ALA A 257 24.93 -17.03 3.19
CA ALA A 257 23.73 -17.87 3.07
C ALA A 257 23.85 -18.94 1.98
N SER A 258 24.74 -18.73 1.00
CA SER A 258 24.99 -19.67 -0.12
C SER A 258 26.03 -20.75 0.19
N LYS A 259 26.67 -20.74 1.36
CA LYS A 259 27.60 -21.80 1.77
C LYS A 259 26.79 -23.01 2.29
N PRO A 260 26.88 -24.20 1.63
CA PRO A 260 26.30 -25.42 2.20
C PRO A 260 26.98 -25.73 3.53
N SER A 261 26.17 -26.04 4.54
CA SER A 261 26.60 -26.55 5.85
C SER A 261 27.18 -27.94 5.73
#